data_0d366e5b6abd489869a621f67b33e355
#
_entry.id   0d366e5b6abd489869a621f67b33e355
#
_cell.length_a   1.000
_cell.length_b   1.000
_cell.length_c   1.000
_cell.angle_alpha   90.00
_cell.angle_beta   90.00
_cell.angle_gamma   90.00
#
_symmetry.space_group_name_H-M   'P 1'
#
loop_
_entity.id
_entity.type
_entity.pdbx_description
1 polymer ?
#
loop_
_entity_poly.entity_id
_entity_poly.type
_entity_poly.pdbx_seq_one_letter_code
_entity_poly.pdbx_strand_id
1 'polypeptide(L)'
;MDEFQHIVYQHPELTPEQRNQKWLELEKRYRPWVDFDGIPFYGRGAGWQRQLHIYEVAFYYIDYCLAQTVALQFFAAHLQNPADAWQRYLALVRKGGTESYAGLVQAAGFAVPFDSGSLKPVADTVARWICEHQV
;
A
#
# COMPACT_ATOMS: atom_id res chain seq x y z
N MET A 1 4.47 6.50 -3.90
CA MET A 1 3.49 7.28 -4.70
C MET A 1 2.83 8.36 -3.87
N ASP A 2 2.06 7.98 -2.87
CA ASP A 2 1.27 8.93 -2.07
C ASP A 2 2.15 10.02 -1.42
N GLU A 3 3.18 9.64 -0.66
CA GLU A 3 4.13 10.60 -0.07
C GLU A 3 4.78 11.52 -1.12
N PHE A 4 5.06 11.03 -2.32
CA PHE A 4 5.57 11.85 -3.41
C PHE A 4 4.57 12.92 -3.84
N GLN A 5 3.28 12.58 -3.95
CA GLN A 5 2.24 13.55 -4.28
C GLN A 5 2.11 14.62 -3.19
N HIS A 6 2.17 14.27 -1.91
CA HIS A 6 2.23 15.25 -0.82
C HIS A 6 3.40 16.21 -0.97
N ILE A 7 4.60 15.69 -1.24
CA ILE A 7 5.80 16.53 -1.41
C ILE A 7 5.62 17.51 -2.57
N VAL A 8 5.23 17.04 -3.76
CA VAL A 8 5.16 17.91 -4.94
C VAL A 8 4.00 18.90 -4.90
N TYR A 9 2.91 18.59 -4.20
CA TYR A 9 1.81 19.52 -4.02
C TYR A 9 2.07 20.57 -2.94
N GLN A 10 2.83 20.22 -1.91
CA GLN A 10 3.27 21.18 -0.89
C GLN A 10 4.40 22.09 -1.42
N HIS A 11 5.15 21.62 -2.42
CA HIS A 11 6.30 22.31 -3.02
C HIS A 11 6.17 22.39 -4.54
N PRO A 12 5.21 23.18 -5.07
CA PRO A 12 4.97 23.31 -6.51
C PRO A 12 6.16 23.93 -7.26
N GLU A 13 7.01 24.67 -6.56
CA GLU A 13 8.22 25.31 -7.07
C GLU A 13 9.35 24.35 -7.42
N LEU A 14 9.28 23.08 -7.00
CA LEU A 14 10.31 22.08 -7.30
C LEU A 14 10.52 21.91 -8.80
N THR A 15 11.80 22.02 -9.21
CA THR A 15 12.18 21.73 -10.60
C THR A 15 11.99 20.25 -10.95
N PRO A 16 11.95 19.88 -12.23
CA PRO A 16 11.89 18.48 -12.64
C PRO A 16 13.00 17.61 -12.04
N GLU A 17 14.22 18.14 -11.96
CA GLU A 17 15.37 17.45 -11.39
C GLU A 17 15.21 17.24 -9.88
N GLN A 18 14.69 18.22 -9.17
CA GLN A 18 14.39 18.10 -7.74
C GLN A 18 13.29 17.08 -7.47
N ARG A 19 12.25 17.03 -8.30
CA ARG A 19 11.20 15.98 -8.21
C ARG A 19 11.78 14.59 -8.47
N ASN A 20 12.65 14.44 -9.47
CA ASN A 20 13.36 13.18 -9.72
C ASN A 20 14.19 12.75 -8.51
N GLN A 21 14.91 13.69 -7.88
CA GLN A 21 15.69 13.39 -6.69
C GLN A 21 14.80 12.93 -5.52
N LYS A 22 13.66 13.61 -5.30
CA LYS A 22 12.68 13.18 -4.27
C LYS A 22 12.13 11.80 -4.56
N TRP A 23 11.86 11.48 -5.82
CA TRP A 23 11.43 10.13 -6.19
C TRP A 23 12.48 9.07 -5.86
N LEU A 24 13.76 9.30 -6.17
CA LEU A 24 14.85 8.38 -5.83
C LEU A 24 15.01 8.17 -4.33
N GLU A 25 14.88 9.24 -3.53
CA GLU A 25 14.91 9.14 -2.07
C GLU A 25 13.79 8.20 -1.56
N LEU A 26 12.59 8.35 -2.09
CA LEU A 26 11.46 7.49 -1.74
C LEU A 26 11.63 6.05 -2.24
N GLU A 27 12.18 5.85 -3.45
CA GLU A 27 12.49 4.52 -3.97
C GLU A 27 13.47 3.78 -3.04
N LYS A 28 14.54 4.42 -2.62
CA LYS A 28 15.50 3.84 -1.68
C LYS A 28 14.87 3.50 -0.33
N ARG A 29 13.93 4.32 0.14
CA ARG A 29 13.25 4.12 1.42
C ARG A 29 12.25 2.96 1.37
N TYR A 30 11.43 2.89 0.32
CA TYR A 30 10.32 1.94 0.23
C TYR A 30 10.64 0.67 -0.54
N ARG A 31 11.68 0.69 -1.40
CA ARG A 31 12.13 -0.44 -2.21
C ARG A 31 13.65 -0.60 -2.19
N PRO A 32 14.28 -0.70 -1.01
CA PRO A 32 15.75 -0.72 -0.88
C PRO A 32 16.42 -1.91 -1.59
N TRP A 33 15.65 -2.93 -1.95
CA TRP A 33 16.12 -4.11 -2.67
C TRP A 33 16.12 -3.95 -4.20
N VAL A 34 15.62 -2.82 -4.72
CA VAL A 34 15.59 -2.55 -6.16
C VAL A 34 16.73 -1.62 -6.52
N ASP A 35 17.61 -2.08 -7.40
CA ASP A 35 18.67 -1.27 -7.96
C ASP A 35 18.28 -0.79 -9.36
N PHE A 36 18.31 0.53 -9.54
CA PHE A 36 18.03 1.18 -10.82
C PHE A 36 19.28 1.78 -11.47
N ASP A 37 20.49 1.58 -10.89
CA ASP A 37 21.71 2.16 -11.41
C ASP A 37 21.98 1.69 -12.84
N GLY A 38 22.35 2.63 -13.71
CA GLY A 38 22.58 2.36 -15.11
C GLY A 38 21.33 2.14 -15.97
N ILE A 39 20.13 2.14 -15.38
CA ILE A 39 18.89 2.01 -16.14
C ILE A 39 18.43 3.40 -16.60
N PRO A 40 18.43 3.69 -17.91
CA PRO A 40 17.94 4.96 -18.44
C PRO A 40 16.51 5.24 -17.92
N PHE A 41 16.18 6.48 -17.67
CA PHE A 41 14.88 6.90 -17.16
C PHE A 41 14.69 6.59 -15.65
N TYR A 42 14.74 5.33 -15.22
CA TYR A 42 14.54 4.97 -13.80
C TYR A 42 15.71 5.40 -12.92
N GLY A 43 16.94 5.16 -13.34
CA GLY A 43 18.15 5.51 -12.58
C GLY A 43 18.29 7.01 -12.32
N ARG A 44 17.72 7.87 -13.18
CA ARG A 44 17.64 9.32 -12.94
C ARG A 44 16.43 9.78 -12.14
N GLY A 45 15.61 8.85 -11.62
CA GLY A 45 14.45 9.16 -10.80
C GLY A 45 13.19 9.59 -11.54
N ALA A 46 13.11 9.35 -12.85
CA ALA A 46 11.98 9.76 -13.67
C ALA A 46 10.78 8.77 -13.61
N GLY A 47 10.87 7.72 -12.80
CA GLY A 47 9.85 6.66 -12.70
C GLY A 47 8.44 7.15 -12.39
N TRP A 48 8.30 8.25 -11.63
CA TRP A 48 7.01 8.86 -11.32
C TRP A 48 6.26 9.36 -12.56
N GLN A 49 6.98 9.74 -13.62
CA GLN A 49 6.39 10.27 -14.87
C GLN A 49 5.54 9.24 -15.62
N ARG A 50 5.71 7.94 -15.35
CA ARG A 50 4.90 6.88 -15.92
C ARG A 50 3.62 6.59 -15.14
N GLN A 51 3.45 7.22 -14.00
CA GLN A 51 2.34 6.93 -13.09
C GLN A 51 1.14 7.81 -13.45
N LEU A 52 0.26 7.29 -14.29
CA LEU A 52 -0.94 7.97 -14.77
C LEU A 52 -1.76 8.61 -13.64
N HIS A 53 -1.87 7.91 -12.51
CA HIS A 53 -2.64 8.36 -11.34
C HIS A 53 -2.13 9.69 -10.75
N ILE A 54 -0.84 10.02 -10.90
CA ILE A 54 -0.31 11.32 -10.44
C ILE A 54 -0.96 12.49 -11.21
N TYR A 55 -1.32 12.27 -12.47
CA TYR A 55 -1.83 13.30 -13.36
C TYR A 55 -3.35 13.38 -13.41
N GLU A 56 -4.02 12.25 -13.27
CA GLU A 56 -5.45 12.14 -13.51
C GLU A 56 -6.27 12.01 -12.22
N VAL A 57 -5.72 11.37 -11.18
CA VAL A 57 -6.47 11.04 -9.97
C VAL A 57 -5.59 11.25 -8.74
N ALA A 58 -5.55 12.50 -8.27
CA ALA A 58 -4.74 12.88 -7.12
C ALA A 58 -5.07 12.02 -5.87
N PHE A 59 -4.02 11.53 -5.21
CA PHE A 59 -4.09 10.75 -3.96
C PHE A 59 -4.89 9.44 -4.04
N TYR A 60 -5.28 8.99 -5.21
CA TYR A 60 -6.01 7.73 -5.36
C TYR A 60 -5.15 6.50 -5.04
N TYR A 61 -3.85 6.58 -5.29
CA TYR A 61 -2.98 5.40 -5.26
C TYR A 61 -2.85 4.75 -3.88
N ILE A 62 -3.11 5.48 -2.80
CA ILE A 62 -3.12 4.95 -1.44
C ILE A 62 -4.21 3.89 -1.24
N ASP A 63 -5.30 3.94 -1.99
CA ASP A 63 -6.42 3.00 -1.89
C ASP A 63 -5.97 1.55 -2.17
N TYR A 64 -4.98 1.36 -3.07
CA TYR A 64 -4.39 0.04 -3.31
C TYR A 64 -3.66 -0.50 -2.08
N CYS A 65 -2.96 0.35 -1.34
CA CYS A 65 -2.32 -0.04 -0.10
C CYS A 65 -3.36 -0.40 0.96
N LEU A 66 -4.41 0.40 1.09
CA LEU A 66 -5.51 0.16 2.03
C LEU A 66 -6.23 -1.16 1.72
N ALA A 67 -6.53 -1.42 0.45
CA ALA A 67 -7.13 -2.69 0.02
C ALA A 67 -6.20 -3.88 0.30
N GLN A 68 -4.89 -3.73 0.03
CA GLN A 68 -3.90 -4.77 0.29
C GLN A 68 -3.77 -5.09 1.79
N THR A 69 -3.84 -4.08 2.67
CA THR A 69 -3.80 -4.34 4.13
C THR A 69 -4.99 -5.17 4.60
N VAL A 70 -6.18 -4.93 4.05
CA VAL A 70 -7.38 -5.74 4.34
C VAL A 70 -7.22 -7.15 3.79
N ALA A 71 -6.73 -7.31 2.56
CA ALA A 71 -6.48 -8.63 1.97
C ALA A 71 -5.49 -9.46 2.81
N LEU A 72 -4.42 -8.85 3.31
CA LEU A 72 -3.45 -9.52 4.18
C LEU A 72 -4.05 -9.90 5.56
N GLN A 73 -4.97 -9.10 6.10
CA GLN A 73 -5.69 -9.45 7.32
C GLN A 73 -6.64 -10.63 7.09
N PHE A 74 -7.33 -10.69 5.96
CA PHE A 74 -8.12 -11.86 5.57
C PHE A 74 -7.24 -13.09 5.39
N PHE A 75 -6.07 -12.96 4.78
CA PHE A 75 -5.12 -14.05 4.65
C PHE A 75 -4.68 -14.58 6.02
N ALA A 76 -4.30 -13.71 6.94
CA ALA A 76 -3.91 -14.10 8.30
C ALA A 76 -5.06 -14.77 9.05
N ALA A 77 -6.30 -14.30 8.91
CA ALA A 77 -7.48 -14.93 9.48
C ALA A 77 -7.75 -16.31 8.85
N HIS A 78 -7.56 -16.42 7.53
CA HIS A 78 -7.72 -17.69 6.82
C HIS A 78 -6.73 -18.76 7.30
N LEU A 79 -5.50 -18.40 7.58
CA LEU A 79 -4.51 -19.33 8.14
C LEU A 79 -4.95 -19.89 9.52
N GLN A 80 -5.69 -19.11 10.29
CA GLN A 80 -6.19 -19.52 11.61
C GLN A 80 -7.49 -20.33 11.51
N ASN A 81 -8.46 -19.82 10.76
CA ASN A 81 -9.76 -20.46 10.57
C ASN A 81 -10.36 -20.08 9.20
N PRO A 82 -10.19 -20.95 8.18
CA PRO A 82 -10.67 -20.67 6.82
C PRO A 82 -12.19 -20.42 6.75
N ALA A 83 -12.96 -21.15 7.51
CA ALA A 83 -14.42 -21.04 7.48
C ALA A 83 -14.91 -19.69 8.06
N ASP A 84 -14.34 -19.26 9.18
CA ASP A 84 -14.64 -17.96 9.79
C ASP A 84 -14.17 -16.80 8.87
N ALA A 85 -12.96 -16.87 8.35
CA ALA A 85 -12.43 -15.87 7.41
C ALA A 85 -13.35 -15.71 6.19
N TRP A 86 -13.86 -16.80 5.66
CA TRP A 86 -14.79 -16.77 4.53
C TRP A 86 -16.11 -16.09 4.89
N GLN A 87 -16.67 -16.35 6.06
CA GLN A 87 -17.90 -15.70 6.51
C GLN A 87 -17.71 -14.19 6.72
N ARG A 88 -16.58 -13.77 7.29
CA ARG A 88 -16.21 -12.35 7.41
C ARG A 88 -16.07 -11.68 6.03
N TYR A 89 -15.43 -12.35 5.08
CA TYR A 89 -15.30 -11.85 3.71
C TYR A 89 -16.67 -11.65 3.06
N LEU A 90 -17.57 -12.63 3.15
CA LEU A 90 -18.92 -12.52 2.61
C LEU A 90 -19.72 -11.40 3.30
N ALA A 91 -19.55 -11.20 4.60
CA ALA A 91 -20.20 -10.12 5.33
C ALA A 91 -19.71 -8.74 4.83
N LEU A 92 -18.41 -8.59 4.61
CA LEU A 92 -17.84 -7.36 4.05
C LEU A 92 -18.36 -7.09 2.63
N VAL A 93 -18.35 -8.09 1.75
CA VAL A 93 -18.81 -7.96 0.36
C VAL A 93 -20.28 -7.55 0.30
N ARG A 94 -21.14 -8.15 1.15
CA ARG A 94 -22.57 -7.80 1.22
C ARG A 94 -22.83 -6.37 1.68
N LYS A 95 -21.91 -5.79 2.44
CA LYS A 95 -21.97 -4.39 2.91
C LYS A 95 -21.32 -3.39 1.96
N GLY A 96 -20.63 -3.85 0.92
CA GLY A 96 -19.87 -3.02 0.00
C GLY A 96 -20.66 -1.79 -0.47
N GLY A 97 -20.05 -0.61 -0.35
CA GLY A 97 -20.66 0.66 -0.75
C GLY A 97 -21.70 1.25 0.22
N THR A 98 -22.01 0.59 1.35
CA THR A 98 -23.01 1.09 2.30
C THR A 98 -22.41 1.82 3.51
N GLU A 99 -21.13 1.65 3.75
CA GLU A 99 -20.40 2.23 4.89
C GLU A 99 -19.04 2.79 4.44
N SER A 100 -18.41 3.57 5.32
CA SER A 100 -17.04 4.02 5.09
C SER A 100 -16.05 2.84 5.11
N TYR A 101 -14.85 3.04 4.53
CA TYR A 101 -13.78 2.04 4.57
C TYR A 101 -13.49 1.55 6.01
N ALA A 102 -13.33 2.49 6.96
CA ALA A 102 -13.08 2.13 8.36
C ALA A 102 -14.23 1.31 8.96
N GLY A 103 -15.49 1.69 8.68
CA GLY A 103 -16.67 0.95 9.12
C GLY A 103 -16.72 -0.47 8.56
N LEU A 104 -16.41 -0.65 7.28
CA LEU A 104 -16.35 -1.97 6.64
C LEU A 104 -15.26 -2.86 7.24
N VAL A 105 -14.05 -2.30 7.46
CA VAL A 105 -12.92 -3.03 8.05
C VAL A 105 -13.25 -3.48 9.48
N GLN A 106 -13.80 -2.58 10.30
CA GLN A 106 -14.21 -2.89 11.67
C GLN A 106 -15.35 -3.93 11.70
N ALA A 107 -16.34 -3.81 10.83
CA ALA A 107 -17.45 -4.76 10.72
C ALA A 107 -16.98 -6.17 10.33
N ALA A 108 -15.87 -6.28 9.59
CA ALA A 108 -15.22 -7.56 9.30
C ALA A 108 -14.35 -8.08 10.46
N GLY A 109 -14.26 -7.36 11.57
CA GLY A 109 -13.44 -7.72 12.74
C GLY A 109 -11.94 -7.51 12.52
N PHE A 110 -11.55 -6.55 11.66
CA PHE A 110 -10.16 -6.24 11.34
C PHE A 110 -9.72 -4.89 11.90
N ALA A 111 -8.42 -4.72 12.06
CA ALA A 111 -7.83 -3.47 12.47
C ALA A 111 -7.82 -2.45 11.34
N VAL A 112 -8.21 -1.22 11.64
CA VAL A 112 -8.10 -0.10 10.71
C VAL A 112 -6.64 0.30 10.59
N PRO A 113 -6.06 0.41 9.39
CA PRO A 113 -4.62 0.61 9.21
C PRO A 113 -4.09 1.99 9.62
N PHE A 114 -4.97 2.90 10.02
CA PHE A 114 -4.58 4.26 10.47
C PHE A 114 -4.10 4.31 11.91
N ASP A 115 -4.36 3.27 12.70
CA ASP A 115 -3.90 3.20 14.09
C ASP A 115 -2.45 2.73 14.15
N SER A 116 -1.64 3.41 14.96
CA SER A 116 -0.23 3.08 15.11
C SER A 116 -0.04 1.62 15.56
N GLY A 117 0.78 0.89 14.84
CA GLY A 117 1.07 -0.53 15.15
C GLY A 117 -0.01 -1.53 14.75
N SER A 118 -1.17 -1.10 14.23
CA SER A 118 -2.28 -1.97 13.83
C SER A 118 -1.89 -3.06 12.82
N LEU A 119 -0.97 -2.73 11.90
CA LEU A 119 -0.53 -3.64 10.84
C LEU A 119 0.61 -4.58 11.26
N LYS A 120 1.27 -4.33 12.39
CA LYS A 120 2.42 -5.15 12.79
C LYS A 120 2.07 -6.65 12.94
N PRO A 121 1.00 -7.04 13.63
CA PRO A 121 0.66 -8.46 13.79
C PRO A 121 0.43 -9.17 12.45
N VAL A 122 -0.21 -8.52 11.50
CA VAL A 122 -0.45 -9.11 10.17
C VAL A 122 0.83 -9.18 9.35
N ALA A 123 1.68 -8.15 9.41
CA ALA A 123 2.98 -8.15 8.75
C ALA A 123 3.88 -9.28 9.28
N ASP A 124 3.94 -9.47 10.59
CA ASP A 124 4.72 -10.55 11.23
C ASP A 124 4.18 -11.94 10.80
N THR A 125 2.87 -12.11 10.67
CA THR A 125 2.26 -13.36 10.22
C THR A 125 2.58 -13.66 8.76
N VAL A 126 2.46 -12.67 7.89
CA VAL A 126 2.76 -12.81 6.46
C VAL A 126 4.25 -13.08 6.24
N ALA A 127 5.13 -12.34 6.92
CA ALA A 127 6.58 -12.54 6.83
C ALA A 127 6.99 -13.97 7.24
N ARG A 128 6.43 -14.48 8.35
CA ARG A 128 6.66 -15.84 8.79
C ARG A 128 6.21 -16.85 7.75
N TRP A 129 5.01 -16.69 7.24
CA TRP A 129 4.46 -17.59 6.22
C TRP A 129 5.33 -17.63 4.95
N ILE A 130 5.80 -16.47 4.47
CA ILE A 130 6.70 -16.37 3.33
C ILE A 130 8.01 -17.15 3.60
N CYS A 131 8.60 -16.96 4.81
CA CYS A 131 9.83 -17.66 5.18
C CYS A 131 9.65 -19.20 5.23
N GLU A 132 8.47 -19.65 5.68
CA GLU A 132 8.17 -21.09 5.80
C GLU A 132 7.82 -21.75 4.46
N HIS A 133 7.39 -20.94 3.46
CA HIS A 133 6.91 -21.43 2.16
C HIS A 133 7.76 -20.92 0.99
N GLN A 134 9.04 -20.60 1.23
CA GLN A 134 9.95 -20.23 0.15
C GLN A 134 10.09 -21.38 -0.85
N VAL A 135 9.71 -21.11 -2.11
CA VAL A 135 9.89 -22.02 -3.25
C VAL A 135 11.18 -21.67 -3.95
#